data_6c4d7f52b88b76f8d655a10786229bbe
#
_entry.id   6c4d7f52b88b76f8d655a10786229bbe
#
_cell.length_a   1.000
_cell.length_b   1.000
_cell.length_c   1.000
_cell.angle_alpha   90.00
_cell.angle_beta   90.00
_cell.angle_gamma   90.00
#
_symmetry.space_group_name_H-M   'P 1'
#
loop_
_entity.id
_entity.type
_entity.pdbx_description
1 polymer ?
#
loop_
_entity_poly.entity_id
_entity_poly.type
_entity_poly.pdbx_seq_one_letter_code
_entity_poly.pdbx_strand_id
1 'polypeptide(L)'
;MRKIECVIMDWAGTAVDYGCFAPVAAFVECFKAMGLNVSPAETRAHMGLTKLEEIRALFAIGHVSDEFAAKYGRAYNEDDVQQCYRGFQEALSTKLDDYSTPIPGVVETMAALRADGLKVGSTTGYTQAMMDVVTAAARRQGYAVDCCVTADGLPAGRPKPYMIYQNMCRLGVDSPRSVVKFGDTIADIREGRNAGAWSVGVIMGSNEMA
;
A
#
# COMPACT_ATOMS: atom_id res chain seq x y z
N MET A 1 -12.69 2.52 -28.80
CA MET A 1 -12.01 2.37 -27.49
C MET A 1 -11.68 0.89 -27.30
N ARG A 2 -10.49 0.54 -26.77
CA ARG A 2 -10.24 -0.85 -26.38
C ARG A 2 -11.13 -1.18 -25.17
N LYS A 3 -11.60 -2.43 -25.10
CA LYS A 3 -12.41 -2.93 -23.98
C LYS A 3 -11.50 -3.01 -22.72
N ILE A 4 -12.01 -2.62 -21.56
CA ILE A 4 -11.34 -2.90 -20.28
C ILE A 4 -11.44 -4.40 -20.03
N GLU A 5 -10.33 -4.99 -19.62
CA GLU A 5 -10.18 -6.43 -19.37
C GLU A 5 -9.76 -6.74 -17.93
N CYS A 6 -9.16 -5.75 -17.25
CA CYS A 6 -8.62 -5.93 -15.92
C CYS A 6 -8.78 -4.69 -15.06
N VAL A 7 -9.10 -4.88 -13.80
CA VAL A 7 -8.96 -3.88 -12.74
C VAL A 7 -7.83 -4.29 -11.82
N ILE A 8 -7.03 -3.32 -11.39
CA ILE A 8 -5.94 -3.52 -10.42
C ILE A 8 -6.21 -2.64 -9.21
N MET A 9 -6.50 -3.27 -8.08
CA MET A 9 -6.84 -2.61 -6.83
C MET A 9 -5.60 -2.37 -5.96
N ASP A 10 -5.56 -1.27 -5.24
CA ASP A 10 -4.80 -1.18 -4.01
C ASP A 10 -5.55 -1.87 -2.87
N TRP A 11 -4.91 -2.01 -1.71
CA TRP A 11 -5.46 -2.67 -0.53
C TRP A 11 -5.93 -1.68 0.52
N ALA A 12 -5.04 -1.21 1.41
CA ALA A 12 -5.40 -0.34 2.53
C ALA A 12 -5.91 1.03 2.05
N GLY A 13 -7.10 1.44 2.47
CA GLY A 13 -7.75 2.67 2.01
C GLY A 13 -8.47 2.57 0.67
N THR A 14 -8.36 1.44 -0.02
CA THR A 14 -9.01 1.19 -1.31
C THR A 14 -9.93 -0.02 -1.25
N ALA A 15 -9.42 -1.17 -0.86
CA ALA A 15 -10.19 -2.41 -0.78
C ALA A 15 -10.49 -2.85 0.66
N VAL A 16 -9.55 -2.59 1.57
CA VAL A 16 -9.64 -2.91 3.01
C VAL A 16 -9.15 -1.73 3.85
N ASP A 17 -9.27 -1.81 5.17
CA ASP A 17 -8.76 -0.81 6.12
C ASP A 17 -9.28 0.59 5.80
N TYR A 18 -10.57 0.81 6.03
CA TYR A 18 -11.20 2.12 5.85
C TYR A 18 -10.45 3.21 6.63
N GLY A 19 -9.81 4.14 5.90
CA GLY A 19 -9.01 5.23 6.47
C GLY A 19 -7.53 4.91 6.69
N CYS A 20 -7.02 3.76 6.26
CA CYS A 20 -5.59 3.39 6.38
C CYS A 20 -5.03 3.50 7.81
N PHE A 21 -5.76 3.03 8.81
CA PHE A 21 -5.34 3.19 10.21
C PHE A 21 -4.23 2.25 10.63
N ALA A 22 -4.18 1.01 10.12
CA ALA A 22 -3.17 0.04 10.53
C ALA A 22 -1.73 0.52 10.31
N PRO A 23 -1.32 0.92 9.09
CA PRO A 23 0.05 1.36 8.87
C PRO A 23 0.36 2.68 9.58
N VAL A 24 -0.60 3.62 9.70
CA VAL A 24 -0.40 4.88 10.42
C VAL A 24 -0.07 4.62 11.88
N ALA A 25 -0.84 3.78 12.56
CA ALA A 25 -0.60 3.43 13.96
C ALA A 25 0.76 2.73 14.14
N ALA A 26 1.13 1.82 13.24
CA ALA A 26 2.40 1.11 13.31
C ALA A 26 3.61 2.05 13.10
N PHE A 27 3.52 3.04 12.20
CA PHE A 27 4.57 4.06 12.04
C PHE A 27 4.73 4.91 13.30
N VAL A 28 3.65 5.45 13.85
CA VAL A 28 3.71 6.24 15.08
C VAL A 28 4.33 5.42 16.22
N GLU A 29 3.96 4.15 16.35
CA GLU A 29 4.44 3.25 17.40
C GLU A 29 5.95 2.96 17.25
N CYS A 30 6.43 2.63 16.04
CA CYS A 30 7.84 2.30 15.84
C CYS A 30 8.76 3.52 16.03
N PHE A 31 8.38 4.73 15.57
CA PHE A 31 9.13 5.95 15.83
C PHE A 31 9.12 6.32 17.31
N LYS A 32 7.98 6.19 18.00
CA LYS A 32 7.87 6.40 19.43
C LYS A 32 8.77 5.44 20.23
N ALA A 33 8.89 4.18 19.82
CA ALA A 33 9.79 3.22 20.45
C ALA A 33 11.27 3.64 20.34
N MET A 34 11.63 4.34 19.30
CA MET A 34 12.93 4.98 19.14
C MET A 34 13.04 6.33 19.88
N GLY A 35 11.97 6.80 20.54
CA GLY A 35 11.87 8.08 21.22
C GLY A 35 11.85 9.28 20.28
N LEU A 36 11.29 9.08 19.11
CA LEU A 36 11.07 10.09 18.07
C LEU A 36 9.57 10.33 17.92
N ASN A 37 9.21 11.52 17.47
CA ASN A 37 7.81 11.87 17.28
C ASN A 37 7.50 12.02 15.80
N VAL A 38 6.51 11.28 15.33
CA VAL A 38 5.88 11.49 14.02
C VAL A 38 4.38 11.58 14.23
N SER A 39 3.74 12.53 13.58
CA SER A 39 2.29 12.68 13.62
C SER A 39 1.60 11.75 12.62
N PRO A 40 0.32 11.40 12.84
CA PRO A 40 -0.46 10.70 11.81
C PRO A 40 -0.49 11.44 10.46
N ALA A 41 -0.54 12.77 10.45
CA ALA A 41 -0.53 13.54 9.22
C ALA A 41 0.79 13.40 8.43
N GLU A 42 1.92 13.40 9.12
CA GLU A 42 3.23 13.19 8.48
C GLU A 42 3.37 11.77 7.93
N THR A 43 2.89 10.74 8.66
CA THR A 43 2.89 9.37 8.14
C THR A 43 2.02 9.25 6.90
N ARG A 44 0.84 9.88 6.88
CA ARG A 44 -0.08 9.86 5.73
C ARG A 44 0.50 10.51 4.48
N ALA A 45 1.27 11.59 4.64
CA ALA A 45 1.87 12.31 3.52
C ALA A 45 2.81 11.45 2.64
N HIS A 46 3.32 10.35 3.18
CA HIS A 46 4.25 9.46 2.49
C HIS A 46 3.65 8.10 2.12
N MET A 47 2.36 7.85 2.44
CA MET A 47 1.69 6.58 2.20
C MET A 47 1.65 6.19 0.72
N GLY A 48 1.70 4.88 0.48
CA GLY A 48 1.59 4.28 -0.86
C GLY A 48 2.92 3.89 -1.51
N LEU A 49 4.06 4.31 -0.95
CA LEU A 49 5.39 3.81 -1.30
C LEU A 49 5.64 2.41 -0.69
N THR A 50 6.82 1.84 -0.88
CA THR A 50 7.23 0.69 -0.05
C THR A 50 7.44 1.14 1.39
N LYS A 51 7.16 0.27 2.36
CA LYS A 51 7.23 0.64 3.78
C LYS A 51 8.62 1.11 4.22
N LEU A 52 9.66 0.58 3.61
CA LEU A 52 11.02 1.03 3.85
C LEU A 52 11.29 2.45 3.32
N GLU A 53 10.74 2.78 2.14
CA GLU A 53 10.84 4.13 1.57
C GLU A 53 10.02 5.14 2.39
N GLU A 54 8.86 4.75 2.90
CA GLU A 54 8.07 5.60 3.81
C GLU A 54 8.85 5.91 5.09
N ILE A 55 9.52 4.92 5.71
CA ILE A 55 10.36 5.14 6.89
C ILE A 55 11.53 6.09 6.59
N ARG A 56 12.21 5.90 5.44
CA ARG A 56 13.28 6.85 5.04
C ARG A 56 12.75 8.27 4.88
N ALA A 57 11.57 8.43 4.28
CA ALA A 57 10.95 9.74 4.13
C ALA A 57 10.59 10.37 5.47
N LEU A 58 10.11 9.59 6.44
CA LEU A 58 9.82 10.07 7.80
C LEU A 58 11.09 10.50 8.55
N PHE A 59 12.19 9.73 8.45
CA PHE A 59 13.47 10.14 9.01
C PHE A 59 14.03 11.43 8.38
N ALA A 60 13.71 11.69 7.11
CA ALA A 60 14.16 12.89 6.40
C ALA A 60 13.37 14.15 6.78
N ILE A 61 12.30 14.06 7.56
CA ILE A 61 11.59 15.21 8.11
C ILE A 61 12.51 15.94 9.09
N GLY A 62 12.66 17.28 8.94
CA GLY A 62 13.64 18.07 9.66
C GLY A 62 13.62 17.87 11.18
N HIS A 63 12.43 17.99 11.79
CA HIS A 63 12.33 17.82 13.26
C HIS A 63 12.64 16.38 13.71
N VAL A 64 12.31 15.34 12.91
CA VAL A 64 12.59 13.93 13.24
C VAL A 64 14.09 13.68 13.21
N SER A 65 14.79 14.19 12.19
CA SER A 65 16.25 14.08 12.10
C SER A 65 16.95 14.83 13.23
N ASP A 66 16.44 16.00 13.62
CA ASP A 66 16.96 16.82 14.73
C ASP A 66 16.74 16.13 16.08
N GLU A 67 15.55 15.56 16.34
CA GLU A 67 15.26 14.75 17.53
C GLU A 67 16.19 13.52 17.61
N PHE A 68 16.42 12.86 16.48
CA PHE A 68 17.35 11.73 16.43
C PHE A 68 18.77 12.17 16.81
N ALA A 69 19.28 13.25 16.19
CA ALA A 69 20.62 13.75 16.45
C ALA A 69 20.78 14.21 17.92
N ALA A 70 19.78 14.86 18.48
CA ALA A 70 19.77 15.27 19.89
C ALA A 70 19.81 14.08 20.85
N LYS A 71 19.07 13.02 20.54
CA LYS A 71 18.97 11.82 21.40
C LYS A 71 20.20 10.90 21.30
N TYR A 72 20.70 10.68 20.10
CA TYR A 72 21.75 9.68 19.84
C TYR A 72 23.14 10.29 19.64
N GLY A 73 23.27 11.63 19.63
CA GLY A 73 24.54 12.35 19.47
C GLY A 73 25.16 12.23 18.08
N ARG A 74 24.38 11.76 17.07
CA ARG A 74 24.82 11.59 15.68
C ARG A 74 23.64 11.68 14.71
N ALA A 75 23.92 11.89 13.44
CA ALA A 75 22.91 11.73 12.39
C ALA A 75 22.46 10.26 12.28
N TYR A 76 21.19 10.05 11.85
CA TYR A 76 20.70 8.72 11.53
C TYR A 76 21.41 8.14 10.30
N ASN A 77 21.42 6.82 10.20
CA ASN A 77 21.97 6.09 9.08
C ASN A 77 21.03 4.96 8.64
N GLU A 78 21.42 4.16 7.66
CA GLU A 78 20.56 3.08 7.12
C GLU A 78 20.29 1.98 8.16
N ASP A 79 21.20 1.70 9.11
CA ASP A 79 20.97 0.71 10.17
C ASP A 79 19.81 1.14 11.10
N ASP A 80 19.71 2.45 11.39
CA ASP A 80 18.61 3.02 12.16
C ASP A 80 17.27 2.89 11.43
N VAL A 81 17.28 3.14 10.12
CA VAL A 81 16.12 2.94 9.24
C VAL A 81 15.68 1.48 9.26
N GLN A 82 16.61 0.55 9.13
CA GLN A 82 16.34 -0.89 9.18
C GLN A 82 15.83 -1.34 10.55
N GLN A 83 16.36 -0.77 11.63
CA GLN A 83 15.85 -1.03 12.98
C GLN A 83 14.41 -0.57 13.15
N CYS A 84 14.10 0.65 12.71
CA CYS A 84 12.73 1.18 12.71
C CYS A 84 11.79 0.31 11.86
N TYR A 85 12.25 -0.15 10.69
CA TYR A 85 11.48 -1.02 9.83
C TYR A 85 11.14 -2.36 10.48
N ARG A 86 12.07 -2.98 11.21
CA ARG A 86 11.77 -4.20 12.00
C ARG A 86 10.69 -3.93 13.05
N GLY A 87 10.82 -2.85 13.82
CA GLY A 87 9.80 -2.45 14.80
C GLY A 87 8.43 -2.17 14.16
N PHE A 88 8.42 -1.54 12.98
CA PHE A 88 7.19 -1.35 12.21
C PHE A 88 6.55 -2.68 11.80
N GLN A 89 7.34 -3.64 11.30
CA GLN A 89 6.83 -4.97 10.91
C GLN A 89 6.22 -5.72 12.10
N GLU A 90 6.86 -5.67 13.27
CA GLU A 90 6.35 -6.27 14.50
C GLU A 90 5.04 -5.60 14.94
N ALA A 91 4.99 -4.27 15.01
CA ALA A 91 3.79 -3.51 15.38
C ALA A 91 2.61 -3.75 14.43
N LEU A 92 2.90 -3.80 13.11
CA LEU A 92 1.87 -4.01 12.11
C LEU A 92 1.36 -5.45 12.11
N SER A 93 2.23 -6.45 12.25
CA SER A 93 1.86 -7.87 12.18
C SER A 93 0.77 -8.27 13.16
N THR A 94 0.75 -7.64 14.34
CA THR A 94 -0.27 -7.89 15.38
C THR A 94 -1.64 -7.30 15.05
N LYS A 95 -1.72 -6.40 14.05
CA LYS A 95 -2.92 -5.61 13.71
C LYS A 95 -3.50 -5.96 12.35
N LEU A 96 -2.73 -6.60 11.47
CA LEU A 96 -3.13 -6.82 10.07
C LEU A 96 -4.46 -7.56 9.92
N ASP A 97 -4.73 -8.56 10.75
CA ASP A 97 -5.98 -9.34 10.69
C ASP A 97 -7.20 -8.45 10.97
N ASP A 98 -7.13 -7.63 12.02
CA ASP A 98 -8.21 -6.73 12.45
C ASP A 98 -8.52 -5.64 11.43
N TYR A 99 -7.49 -5.14 10.73
CA TYR A 99 -7.61 -4.09 9.72
C TYR A 99 -7.77 -4.60 8.29
N SER A 100 -8.04 -5.90 8.11
CA SER A 100 -8.27 -6.50 6.79
C SER A 100 -9.74 -6.61 6.41
N THR A 101 -10.61 -5.85 7.09
CA THR A 101 -12.04 -5.81 6.75
C THR A 101 -12.25 -5.08 5.44
N PRO A 102 -12.96 -5.70 4.47
CA PRO A 102 -13.28 -5.05 3.21
C PRO A 102 -14.10 -3.78 3.40
N ILE A 103 -13.77 -2.75 2.65
CA ILE A 103 -14.52 -1.50 2.62
C ILE A 103 -15.93 -1.78 2.08
N PRO A 104 -17.00 -1.20 2.67
CA PRO A 104 -18.36 -1.44 2.22
C PRO A 104 -18.56 -1.25 0.72
N GLY A 105 -19.19 -2.23 0.06
CA GLY A 105 -19.46 -2.24 -1.38
C GLY A 105 -18.34 -2.82 -2.25
N VAL A 106 -17.14 -3.06 -1.70
CA VAL A 106 -16.01 -3.60 -2.48
C VAL A 106 -16.27 -5.05 -2.89
N VAL A 107 -16.78 -5.89 -2.00
CA VAL A 107 -17.03 -7.31 -2.29
C VAL A 107 -18.05 -7.46 -3.43
N GLU A 108 -19.16 -6.72 -3.34
CA GLU A 108 -20.23 -6.72 -4.34
C GLU A 108 -19.74 -6.16 -5.68
N THR A 109 -18.94 -5.09 -5.63
CA THR A 109 -18.35 -4.50 -6.84
C THR A 109 -17.42 -5.47 -7.55
N MET A 110 -16.55 -6.18 -6.80
CA MET A 110 -15.65 -7.18 -7.40
C MET A 110 -16.41 -8.36 -7.98
N ALA A 111 -17.51 -8.79 -7.36
CA ALA A 111 -18.38 -9.84 -7.90
C ALA A 111 -19.03 -9.38 -9.22
N ALA A 112 -19.53 -8.15 -9.29
CA ALA A 112 -20.10 -7.58 -10.52
C ALA A 112 -19.08 -7.48 -11.64
N LEU A 113 -17.86 -6.97 -11.36
CA LEU A 113 -16.79 -6.87 -12.37
C LEU A 113 -16.39 -8.23 -12.92
N ARG A 114 -16.33 -9.27 -12.06
CA ARG A 114 -16.08 -10.64 -12.53
C ARG A 114 -17.22 -11.21 -13.36
N ALA A 115 -18.48 -10.93 -13.03
CA ALA A 115 -19.63 -11.32 -13.82
C ALA A 115 -19.59 -10.71 -15.23
N ASP A 116 -19.03 -9.50 -15.38
CA ASP A 116 -18.77 -8.84 -16.64
C ASP A 116 -17.50 -9.36 -17.36
N GLY A 117 -16.82 -10.35 -16.79
CA GLY A 117 -15.66 -11.02 -17.37
C GLY A 117 -14.33 -10.28 -17.15
N LEU A 118 -14.26 -9.29 -16.24
CA LEU A 118 -13.02 -8.60 -15.91
C LEU A 118 -12.18 -9.43 -14.92
N LYS A 119 -10.88 -9.38 -15.10
CA LYS A 119 -9.88 -9.92 -14.18
C LYS A 119 -9.60 -8.92 -13.07
N VAL A 120 -9.35 -9.40 -11.87
CA VAL A 120 -9.09 -8.57 -10.69
C VAL A 120 -7.69 -8.84 -10.16
N GLY A 121 -6.77 -7.91 -10.43
CA GLY A 121 -5.43 -7.91 -9.86
C GLY A 121 -5.31 -6.97 -8.66
N SER A 122 -4.15 -6.98 -8.02
CA SER A 122 -3.82 -5.97 -7.00
C SER A 122 -2.34 -5.66 -6.92
N THR A 123 -2.02 -4.43 -6.48
CA THR A 123 -0.67 -4.00 -6.11
C THR A 123 -0.72 -3.38 -4.72
N THR A 124 0.40 -3.40 -4.00
CA THR A 124 0.45 -2.89 -2.63
C THR A 124 1.86 -2.44 -2.24
N GLY A 125 1.94 -1.55 -1.26
CA GLY A 125 3.18 -1.21 -0.56
C GLY A 125 3.54 -2.20 0.57
N TYR A 126 2.68 -3.17 0.87
CA TYR A 126 2.96 -4.24 1.84
C TYR A 126 3.93 -5.27 1.27
N THR A 127 4.67 -5.96 2.14
CA THR A 127 5.49 -7.11 1.78
C THR A 127 4.63 -8.35 1.55
N GLN A 128 5.21 -9.39 0.93
CA GLN A 128 4.50 -10.67 0.74
C GLN A 128 4.05 -11.27 2.07
N ALA A 129 4.91 -11.24 3.10
CA ALA A 129 4.56 -11.76 4.42
C ALA A 129 3.35 -11.04 5.05
N MET A 130 3.24 -9.73 4.88
CA MET A 130 2.07 -8.97 5.32
C MET A 130 0.83 -9.36 4.49
N MET A 131 0.98 -9.49 3.18
CA MET A 131 -0.12 -9.85 2.30
C MET A 131 -0.65 -11.26 2.51
N ASP A 132 0.17 -12.19 2.98
CA ASP A 132 -0.29 -13.54 3.34
C ASP A 132 -1.35 -13.49 4.47
N VAL A 133 -1.18 -12.58 5.44
CA VAL A 133 -2.18 -12.33 6.51
C VAL A 133 -3.41 -11.60 5.95
N VAL A 134 -3.19 -10.46 5.29
CA VAL A 134 -4.27 -9.59 4.78
C VAL A 134 -5.17 -10.32 3.79
N THR A 135 -4.58 -11.04 2.83
CA THR A 135 -5.37 -11.78 1.83
C THR A 135 -6.17 -12.93 2.44
N ALA A 136 -5.60 -13.61 3.45
CA ALA A 136 -6.32 -14.68 4.17
C ALA A 136 -7.51 -14.10 4.96
N ALA A 137 -7.30 -12.98 5.67
CA ALA A 137 -8.34 -12.32 6.45
C ALA A 137 -9.45 -11.73 5.56
N ALA A 138 -9.10 -11.03 4.50
CA ALA A 138 -10.07 -10.45 3.56
C ALA A 138 -10.89 -11.53 2.84
N ARG A 139 -10.23 -12.68 2.48
CA ARG A 139 -10.92 -13.83 1.85
C ARG A 139 -11.99 -14.43 2.75
N ARG A 140 -11.74 -14.54 4.07
CA ARG A 140 -12.77 -14.99 5.02
C ARG A 140 -14.01 -14.10 5.03
N GLN A 141 -13.86 -12.85 4.60
CA GLN A 141 -14.92 -11.84 4.53
C GLN A 141 -15.44 -11.62 3.10
N GLY A 142 -15.10 -12.51 2.16
CA GLY A 142 -15.62 -12.52 0.79
C GLY A 142 -14.79 -11.71 -0.22
N TYR A 143 -13.73 -11.00 0.18
CA TYR A 143 -12.87 -10.29 -0.76
C TYR A 143 -11.66 -11.13 -1.18
N ALA A 144 -11.51 -11.32 -2.48
CA ALA A 144 -10.35 -11.99 -3.06
C ALA A 144 -9.98 -11.36 -4.41
N VAL A 145 -8.70 -11.42 -4.76
CA VAL A 145 -8.18 -11.02 -6.08
C VAL A 145 -7.67 -12.25 -6.83
N ASP A 146 -7.59 -12.16 -8.16
CA ASP A 146 -7.10 -13.25 -9.01
C ASP A 146 -5.56 -13.27 -9.03
N CYS A 147 -4.94 -12.09 -8.79
CA CYS A 147 -3.49 -11.93 -8.69
C CYS A 147 -3.15 -10.82 -7.68
N CYS A 148 -2.31 -11.12 -6.69
CA CYS A 148 -1.72 -10.13 -5.80
C CYS A 148 -0.23 -10.00 -6.09
N VAL A 149 0.25 -8.77 -6.27
CA VAL A 149 1.67 -8.49 -6.53
C VAL A 149 2.17 -7.46 -5.53
N THR A 150 3.25 -7.80 -4.84
CA THR A 150 4.03 -6.92 -3.97
C THR A 150 5.29 -6.43 -4.72
N ALA A 151 6.02 -5.50 -4.14
CA ALA A 151 7.29 -5.05 -4.70
C ALA A 151 8.43 -6.07 -4.48
N ASP A 152 8.21 -7.11 -3.69
CA ASP A 152 9.22 -8.10 -3.35
C ASP A 152 9.72 -8.83 -4.61
N GLY A 153 11.04 -8.82 -4.80
CA GLY A 153 11.68 -9.42 -5.98
C GLY A 153 11.54 -8.59 -7.27
N LEU A 154 10.93 -7.41 -7.22
CA LEU A 154 10.88 -6.47 -8.33
C LEU A 154 11.93 -5.36 -8.18
N PRO A 155 12.35 -4.71 -9.27
CA PRO A 155 13.37 -3.65 -9.23
C PRO A 155 12.99 -2.44 -8.35
N ALA A 156 11.69 -2.14 -8.22
CA ALA A 156 11.16 -1.09 -7.36
C ALA A 156 9.65 -1.23 -7.18
N GLY A 157 9.12 -0.65 -6.08
CA GLY A 157 7.70 -0.45 -5.85
C GLY A 157 7.14 0.79 -6.55
N ARG A 158 5.95 1.23 -6.12
CA ARG A 158 5.31 2.46 -6.59
C ARG A 158 6.24 3.67 -6.42
N PRO A 159 6.19 4.63 -7.31
CA PRO A 159 5.29 4.79 -8.45
C PRO A 159 5.77 4.11 -9.74
N LYS A 160 6.75 3.18 -9.66
CA LYS A 160 7.22 2.43 -10.83
C LYS A 160 6.16 1.40 -11.26
N PRO A 161 6.03 1.12 -12.55
CA PRO A 161 4.90 0.34 -13.11
C PRO A 161 5.06 -1.18 -12.99
N TYR A 162 6.12 -1.67 -12.35
CA TYR A 162 6.52 -3.08 -12.40
C TYR A 162 5.46 -4.04 -11.84
N MET A 163 4.78 -3.67 -10.75
CA MET A 163 3.74 -4.51 -10.17
C MET A 163 2.50 -4.61 -11.09
N ILE A 164 2.14 -3.52 -11.79
CA ILE A 164 1.08 -3.55 -12.80
C ILE A 164 1.46 -4.46 -13.95
N TYR A 165 2.66 -4.34 -14.49
CA TYR A 165 3.13 -5.21 -15.57
C TYR A 165 3.19 -6.69 -15.15
N GLN A 166 3.60 -6.97 -13.93
CA GLN A 166 3.60 -8.32 -13.39
C GLN A 166 2.17 -8.90 -13.27
N ASN A 167 1.20 -8.09 -12.82
CA ASN A 167 -0.22 -8.47 -12.85
C ASN A 167 -0.69 -8.77 -14.27
N MET A 168 -0.39 -7.89 -15.24
CA MET A 168 -0.74 -8.10 -16.64
C MET A 168 -0.19 -9.42 -17.19
N CYS A 169 1.09 -9.70 -16.94
CA CYS A 169 1.71 -10.97 -17.35
C CYS A 169 1.01 -12.18 -16.75
N ARG A 170 0.75 -12.15 -15.43
CA ARG A 170 0.12 -13.29 -14.72
C ARG A 170 -1.34 -13.49 -15.11
N LEU A 171 -2.04 -12.40 -15.42
CA LEU A 171 -3.46 -12.42 -15.79
C LEU A 171 -3.68 -12.54 -17.31
N GLY A 172 -2.62 -12.54 -18.13
CA GLY A 172 -2.73 -12.61 -19.58
C GLY A 172 -3.48 -11.40 -20.15
N VAL A 173 -3.04 -10.18 -19.78
CA VAL A 173 -3.56 -8.91 -20.31
C VAL A 173 -2.47 -8.23 -21.11
N ASP A 174 -2.68 -8.08 -22.42
CA ASP A 174 -1.65 -7.65 -23.36
C ASP A 174 -1.43 -6.15 -23.44
N SER A 175 -2.42 -5.36 -23.01
CA SER A 175 -2.37 -3.93 -23.17
C SER A 175 -2.66 -3.18 -21.87
N PRO A 176 -1.79 -2.26 -21.44
CA PRO A 176 -2.09 -1.42 -20.28
C PRO A 176 -3.32 -0.51 -20.50
N ARG A 177 -3.69 -0.23 -21.76
CA ARG A 177 -4.92 0.51 -22.06
C ARG A 177 -6.21 -0.28 -21.83
N SER A 178 -6.11 -1.60 -21.57
CA SER A 178 -7.20 -2.46 -21.12
C SER A 178 -7.23 -2.60 -19.58
N VAL A 179 -6.38 -1.85 -18.87
CA VAL A 179 -6.24 -1.93 -17.40
C VAL A 179 -6.70 -0.63 -16.76
N VAL A 180 -7.44 -0.75 -15.64
CA VAL A 180 -7.77 0.37 -14.75
C VAL A 180 -7.13 0.12 -13.39
N LYS A 181 -6.26 1.02 -12.92
CA LYS A 181 -5.69 1.03 -11.58
C LYS A 181 -6.55 1.88 -10.65
N PHE A 182 -6.98 1.29 -9.54
CA PHE A 182 -7.67 1.98 -8.44
C PHE A 182 -6.73 2.10 -7.24
N GLY A 183 -6.74 3.25 -6.60
CA GLY A 183 -5.99 3.48 -5.37
C GLY A 183 -6.31 4.83 -4.76
N ASP A 184 -5.95 5.00 -3.50
CA ASP A 184 -6.27 6.18 -2.70
C ASP A 184 -5.09 7.13 -2.50
N THR A 185 -3.89 6.73 -2.96
CA THR A 185 -2.68 7.55 -2.80
C THR A 185 -2.20 8.14 -4.13
N ILE A 186 -1.41 9.22 -4.03
CA ILE A 186 -0.72 9.81 -5.19
C ILE A 186 0.20 8.78 -5.86
N ALA A 187 0.80 7.87 -5.06
CA ALA A 187 1.67 6.82 -5.58
C ALA A 187 0.92 5.83 -6.48
N ASP A 188 -0.34 5.49 -6.16
CA ASP A 188 -1.22 4.66 -6.99
C ASP A 188 -1.53 5.30 -8.33
N ILE A 189 -1.92 6.57 -8.29
CA ILE A 189 -2.25 7.33 -9.51
C ILE A 189 -1.04 7.41 -10.44
N ARG A 190 0.14 7.67 -9.86
CA ARG A 190 1.39 7.71 -10.62
C ARG A 190 1.79 6.34 -11.15
N GLU A 191 1.60 5.26 -10.37
CA GLU A 191 1.85 3.88 -10.81
C GLU A 191 1.05 3.53 -12.06
N GLY A 192 -0.28 3.78 -12.03
CA GLY A 192 -1.16 3.53 -13.17
C GLY A 192 -0.78 4.37 -14.40
N ARG A 193 -0.51 5.67 -14.22
CA ARG A 193 -0.07 6.55 -15.31
C ARG A 193 1.27 6.11 -15.90
N ASN A 194 2.23 5.74 -15.07
CA ASN A 194 3.55 5.28 -15.51
C ASN A 194 3.46 3.94 -16.25
N ALA A 195 2.48 3.10 -15.92
CA ALA A 195 2.19 1.88 -16.65
C ALA A 195 1.48 2.12 -18.00
N GLY A 196 0.95 3.30 -18.25
CA GLY A 196 0.08 3.59 -19.40
C GLY A 196 -1.35 3.07 -19.24
N ALA A 197 -1.74 2.70 -18.02
CA ALA A 197 -3.08 2.29 -17.63
C ALA A 197 -3.98 3.51 -17.32
N TRP A 198 -5.27 3.27 -17.19
CA TRP A 198 -6.20 4.24 -16.60
C TRP A 198 -5.99 4.28 -15.09
N SER A 199 -6.08 5.47 -14.50
CA SER A 199 -5.94 5.64 -13.04
C SER A 199 -7.18 6.29 -12.47
N VAL A 200 -7.71 5.70 -11.41
CA VAL A 200 -8.90 6.17 -10.68
C VAL A 200 -8.53 6.34 -9.21
N GLY A 201 -8.75 7.56 -8.70
CA GLY A 201 -8.56 7.89 -7.29
C GLY A 201 -9.79 7.49 -6.47
N VAL A 202 -9.57 6.75 -5.39
CA VAL A 202 -10.59 6.45 -4.38
C VAL A 202 -10.49 7.50 -3.28
N ILE A 203 -11.60 8.17 -2.97
CA ILE A 203 -11.64 9.23 -1.96
C ILE A 203 -12.28 8.69 -0.68
N MET A 204 -13.46 8.08 -0.78
CA MET A 204 -14.18 7.57 0.38
C MET A 204 -13.50 6.33 0.95
N GLY A 205 -13.16 6.35 2.23
CA GLY A 205 -12.39 5.30 2.90
C GLY A 205 -10.88 5.39 2.69
N SER A 206 -10.43 6.43 2.02
CA SER A 206 -9.03 6.63 1.65
C SER A 206 -8.17 7.17 2.79
N ASN A 207 -6.86 7.16 2.55
CA ASN A 207 -5.86 7.81 3.38
C ASN A 207 -6.09 9.32 3.56
N GLU A 208 -6.72 9.99 2.59
CA GLU A 208 -6.99 11.43 2.62
C GLU A 208 -8.18 11.83 3.51
N MET A 209 -9.03 10.87 3.89
CA MET A 209 -10.26 11.13 4.64
C MET A 209 -10.14 10.93 6.15
N ALA A 210 -9.02 10.43 6.64
CA ALA A 210 -8.87 10.06 8.05
C ALA A 210 -8.09 11.08 8.88
#